data_18328d267b86e75b8acdd91bf566fdc0
#
_entry.id   18328d267b86e75b8acdd91bf566fdc0
#
_cell.length_a   1.000
_cell.length_b   1.000
_cell.length_c   1.000
_cell.angle_alpha   90.00
_cell.angle_beta   90.00
_cell.angle_gamma   90.00
#
_symmetry.space_group_name_H-M   'P 1'
#
loop_
_entity.id
_entity.type
_entity.pdbx_description
1 polymer ?
#
loop_
_entity_poly.entity_id
_entity_poly.type
_entity_poly.pdbx_seq_one_letter_code
_entity_poly.pdbx_strand_id
1 'polypeptide(L)'
;GVNVSDNADYFIRKIKMDYYDLKSRSSGFENMDVKVRILDGYVGEGYGKADAVIYKLISELASLEGIILDPVYTGKAFQGMLAEIAKGTFSEVKDIIFVHTGGIFGLFASNEGICA
;
A
#
# COMPACT_ATOMS: atom_id res chain seq x y z
N GLY A 1 2.28 7.09 0.69
CA GLY A 1 2.28 5.66 0.30
C GLY A 1 2.97 4.79 1.32
N VAL A 2 2.68 3.50 1.31
CA VAL A 2 3.36 2.50 2.15
C VAL A 2 4.36 1.74 1.29
N ASN A 3 5.64 1.71 1.71
CA ASN A 3 6.68 0.94 1.01
C ASN A 3 6.57 -0.54 1.37
N VAL A 4 6.41 -1.38 0.34
CA VAL A 4 6.25 -2.83 0.50
C VAL A 4 7.22 -3.65 -0.38
N SER A 5 8.15 -3.02 -1.09
CA SER A 5 8.99 -3.73 -2.06
C SER A 5 10.43 -3.24 -2.20
N ASP A 6 10.71 -1.94 -2.03
CA ASP A 6 12.03 -1.35 -2.28
C ASP A 6 12.36 -0.31 -1.20
N ASN A 7 13.27 0.61 -1.45
CA ASN A 7 13.56 1.69 -0.51
C ASN A 7 12.67 2.93 -0.75
N ALA A 8 12.38 3.66 0.33
CA ALA A 8 11.51 4.82 0.29
C ALA A 8 12.01 5.95 -0.61
N ASP A 9 13.33 6.17 -0.66
CA ASP A 9 13.93 7.24 -1.47
C ASP A 9 13.77 7.01 -2.97
N TYR A 10 13.81 5.75 -3.41
CA TYR A 10 13.52 5.41 -4.80
C TYR A 10 12.10 5.85 -5.17
N PHE A 11 11.11 5.50 -4.36
CA PHE A 11 9.70 5.84 -4.63
C PHE A 11 9.45 7.35 -4.57
N ILE A 12 10.06 8.06 -3.62
CA ILE A 12 9.93 9.51 -3.54
C ILE A 12 10.45 10.16 -4.82
N ARG A 13 11.63 9.76 -5.29
CA ARG A 13 12.20 10.29 -6.54
C ARG A 13 11.33 9.94 -7.75
N LYS A 14 10.90 8.68 -7.86
CA LYS A 14 10.07 8.22 -8.98
C LYS A 14 8.75 8.97 -9.06
N ILE A 15 8.03 9.11 -7.94
CA ILE A 15 6.76 9.83 -7.90
C ILE A 15 6.95 11.30 -8.27
N LYS A 16 8.00 11.95 -7.77
CA LYS A 16 8.31 13.35 -8.15
C LYS A 16 8.59 13.49 -9.64
N MET A 17 9.37 12.59 -10.22
CA MET A 17 9.66 12.59 -11.66
C MET A 17 8.36 12.41 -12.47
N ASP A 18 7.55 11.43 -12.15
CA ASP A 18 6.29 11.17 -12.84
C ASP A 18 5.31 12.35 -12.72
N TYR A 19 5.31 13.01 -11.56
CA TYR A 19 4.50 14.20 -11.33
C TYR A 19 4.97 15.40 -12.17
N TYR A 20 6.29 15.61 -12.30
CA TYR A 20 6.83 16.65 -13.19
C TYR A 20 6.49 16.37 -14.65
N ASP A 21 6.58 15.11 -15.09
CA ASP A 21 6.20 14.72 -16.44
C ASP A 21 4.70 14.96 -16.69
N LEU A 22 3.84 14.59 -15.74
CA LEU A 22 2.40 14.88 -15.82
C LEU A 22 2.12 16.38 -15.96
N LYS A 23 2.77 17.22 -15.15
CA LYS A 23 2.62 18.68 -15.23
C LYS A 23 3.02 19.22 -16.58
N SER A 24 4.05 18.68 -17.20
CA SER A 24 4.53 19.14 -18.52
C SER A 24 3.60 18.77 -19.67
N ARG A 25 2.78 17.73 -19.50
CA ARG A 25 1.91 17.18 -20.54
C ARG A 25 0.44 17.58 -20.42
N SER A 26 0.02 18.10 -19.29
CA SER A 26 -1.39 18.35 -19.01
C SER A 26 -1.60 19.72 -18.36
N SER A 27 -2.34 20.58 -19.06
CA SER A 27 -2.82 21.84 -18.50
C SER A 27 -3.89 21.54 -17.43
N GLY A 28 -3.76 22.08 -16.26
CA GLY A 28 -4.68 21.86 -15.11
C GLY A 28 -3.99 21.31 -13.88
N PHE A 29 -2.77 20.77 -14.02
CA PHE A 29 -1.95 20.32 -12.88
C PHE A 29 -0.80 21.27 -12.54
N GLU A 30 -0.67 22.38 -13.25
CA GLU A 30 0.45 23.33 -13.16
C GLU A 30 0.64 23.89 -11.74
N ASN A 31 -0.47 24.16 -11.05
CA ASN A 31 -0.49 24.75 -9.70
C ASN A 31 -0.71 23.74 -8.58
N MET A 32 -0.77 22.45 -8.89
CA MET A 32 -0.85 21.42 -7.83
C MET A 32 0.50 21.21 -7.18
N ASP A 33 0.51 21.15 -5.87
CA ASP A 33 1.66 20.68 -5.08
C ASP A 33 1.30 19.33 -4.44
N VAL A 34 2.07 18.30 -4.78
CA VAL A 34 1.88 16.94 -4.25
C VAL A 34 2.87 16.68 -3.13
N LYS A 35 2.38 16.62 -1.92
CA LYS A 35 3.16 16.20 -0.75
C LYS A 35 3.28 14.68 -0.75
N VAL A 36 4.47 14.18 -1.09
CA VAL A 36 4.78 12.75 -1.08
C VAL A 36 5.38 12.36 0.25
N ARG A 37 4.73 11.44 0.95
CA ARG A 37 5.27 10.77 2.14
C ARG A 37 5.24 9.27 1.91
N ILE A 38 6.37 8.62 2.14
CA ILE A 38 6.49 7.16 2.11
C ILE A 38 6.67 6.66 3.53
N LEU A 39 5.80 5.74 3.93
CA LEU A 39 5.88 5.00 5.18
C LEU A 39 6.71 3.75 4.92
N ASP A 40 7.82 3.63 5.60
CA ASP A 40 8.79 2.54 5.42
C ASP A 40 8.69 1.50 6.55
N GLY A 41 9.35 0.35 6.38
CA GLY A 41 9.35 -0.73 7.37
C GLY A 41 8.27 -1.80 7.20
N TYR A 42 7.53 -1.78 6.08
CA TYR A 42 6.44 -2.73 5.80
C TYR A 42 6.74 -3.72 4.66
N VAL A 43 7.98 -3.83 4.26
CA VAL A 43 8.45 -4.83 3.26
C VAL A 43 8.36 -6.25 3.83
N GLY A 44 8.53 -6.40 5.15
CA GLY A 44 8.57 -7.70 5.82
C GLY A 44 9.84 -8.46 5.44
N GLU A 45 9.73 -9.78 5.24
CA GLU A 45 10.85 -10.66 4.87
C GLU A 45 11.38 -10.44 3.44
N GLY A 46 10.72 -9.58 2.67
CA GLY A 46 11.14 -9.24 1.30
C GLY A 46 9.98 -9.20 0.31
N TYR A 47 10.33 -8.86 -0.92
CA TYR A 47 9.38 -8.81 -2.02
C TYR A 47 8.73 -10.18 -2.26
N GLY A 48 7.41 -10.19 -2.45
CA GLY A 48 6.65 -11.42 -2.73
C GLY A 48 6.44 -12.34 -1.53
N LYS A 49 7.06 -12.07 -0.38
CA LYS A 49 6.88 -12.86 0.84
C LYS A 49 5.85 -12.21 1.75
N ALA A 50 4.84 -12.96 2.13
CA ALA A 50 3.85 -12.57 3.12
C ALA A 50 3.86 -13.56 4.29
N ASP A 51 3.78 -13.03 5.50
CA ASP A 51 3.69 -13.83 6.71
C ASP A 51 2.23 -14.19 7.05
N ALA A 52 2.04 -15.04 8.07
CA ALA A 52 0.73 -15.46 8.52
C ALA A 52 -0.16 -14.29 8.97
N VAL A 53 0.43 -13.19 9.42
CA VAL A 53 -0.31 -12.00 9.87
C VAL A 53 -0.99 -11.32 8.68
N ILE A 54 -0.30 -11.24 7.54
CA ILE A 54 -0.86 -10.69 6.30
C ILE A 54 -2.03 -11.55 5.81
N TYR A 55 -1.88 -12.87 5.76
CA TYR A 55 -2.96 -13.77 5.31
C TYR A 55 -4.18 -13.70 6.24
N LYS A 56 -3.96 -13.64 7.54
CA LYS A 56 -5.03 -13.46 8.52
C LYS A 56 -5.76 -12.14 8.29
N LEU A 57 -5.05 -11.05 8.10
CA LEU A 57 -5.63 -9.73 7.82
C LEU A 57 -6.47 -9.74 6.53
N ILE A 58 -5.97 -10.35 5.46
CA ILE A 58 -6.70 -10.50 4.19
C ILE A 58 -8.00 -11.28 4.41
N SER A 59 -7.95 -12.39 5.14
CA SER A 59 -9.12 -13.23 5.45
C SER A 59 -10.15 -12.49 6.31
N GLU A 60 -9.70 -11.79 7.34
CA GLU A 60 -10.57 -10.99 8.21
C GLU A 60 -11.26 -9.86 7.44
N LEU A 61 -10.52 -9.10 6.64
CA LEU A 61 -11.10 -8.01 5.82
C LEU A 61 -12.09 -8.56 4.80
N ALA A 62 -11.76 -9.66 4.13
CA ALA A 62 -12.67 -10.31 3.18
C ALA A 62 -13.97 -10.77 3.85
N SER A 63 -13.89 -11.30 5.08
CA SER A 63 -15.05 -11.78 5.83
C SER A 63 -15.92 -10.65 6.35
N LEU A 64 -15.34 -9.53 6.74
CA LEU A 64 -16.05 -8.39 7.33
C LEU A 64 -16.63 -7.45 6.29
N GLU A 65 -15.88 -7.16 5.23
CA GLU A 65 -16.18 -6.09 4.29
C GLU A 65 -16.34 -6.57 2.84
N GLY A 66 -16.09 -7.85 2.55
CA GLY A 66 -16.11 -8.38 1.18
C GLY A 66 -14.96 -7.85 0.30
N ILE A 67 -13.92 -7.27 0.90
CA ILE A 67 -12.77 -6.71 0.19
C ILE A 67 -11.62 -7.71 0.21
N ILE A 68 -11.14 -8.09 -0.96
CA ILE A 68 -10.06 -9.08 -1.10
C ILE A 68 -8.77 -8.37 -1.51
N LEU A 69 -7.77 -8.39 -0.63
CA LEU A 69 -6.43 -7.86 -0.87
C LEU A 69 -5.48 -8.96 -1.35
N ASP A 70 -4.39 -8.58 -2.01
CA ASP A 70 -3.31 -9.49 -2.36
C ASP A 70 -2.21 -9.52 -1.27
N PRO A 71 -1.45 -10.62 -1.14
CA PRO A 71 -0.43 -10.74 -0.09
C PRO A 71 0.87 -9.98 -0.41
N VAL A 72 1.10 -9.59 -1.68
CA VAL A 72 2.36 -8.98 -2.11
C VAL A 72 2.37 -7.47 -1.87
N TYR A 73 1.30 -6.79 -2.25
CA TYR A 73 1.19 -5.33 -2.25
C TYR A 73 0.11 -4.80 -1.33
N THR A 74 -1.17 -5.04 -1.66
CA THR A 74 -2.28 -4.37 -0.99
C THR A 74 -2.48 -4.83 0.45
N GLY A 75 -2.25 -6.11 0.75
CA GLY A 75 -2.30 -6.62 2.12
C GLY A 75 -1.24 -5.99 3.03
N LYS A 76 0.02 -5.91 2.57
CA LYS A 76 1.10 -5.23 3.31
C LYS A 76 0.85 -3.73 3.45
N ALA A 77 0.37 -3.08 2.39
CA ALA A 77 0.05 -1.66 2.44
C ALA A 77 -1.09 -1.38 3.42
N PHE A 78 -2.10 -2.24 3.46
CA PHE A 78 -3.22 -2.12 4.41
C PHE A 78 -2.76 -2.37 5.86
N GLN A 79 -1.93 -3.39 6.09
CA GLN A 79 -1.30 -3.62 7.40
C GLN A 79 -0.51 -2.40 7.85
N GLY A 80 0.31 -1.83 6.97
CA GLY A 80 1.07 -0.61 7.26
C GLY A 80 0.18 0.57 7.60
N MET A 81 -0.93 0.76 6.90
CA MET A 81 -1.91 1.79 7.22
C MET A 81 -2.50 1.60 8.62
N LEU A 82 -2.93 0.39 8.97
CA LEU A 82 -3.48 0.08 10.30
C LEU A 82 -2.44 0.28 11.40
N ALA A 83 -1.20 -0.15 11.18
CA ALA A 83 -0.11 0.05 12.13
C ALA A 83 0.18 1.54 12.37
N GLU A 84 0.16 2.36 11.33
CA GLU A 84 0.38 3.81 11.46
C GLU A 84 -0.82 4.52 12.11
N ILE A 85 -2.04 4.06 11.89
CA ILE A 85 -3.23 4.52 12.63
C ILE A 85 -3.06 4.23 14.13
N ALA A 86 -2.66 3.01 14.46
CA ALA A 86 -2.45 2.60 15.86
C ALA A 86 -1.33 3.39 16.56
N LYS A 87 -0.30 3.82 15.83
CA LYS A 87 0.77 4.69 16.33
C LYS A 87 0.33 6.17 16.50
N GLY A 88 -0.86 6.54 16.03
CA GLY A 88 -1.32 7.92 16.04
C GLY A 88 -0.73 8.80 14.94
N THR A 89 -0.10 8.22 13.92
CA THR A 89 0.49 8.97 12.80
C THR A 89 -0.52 9.86 12.08
N PHE A 90 -1.79 9.48 12.12
CA PHE A 90 -2.89 10.17 11.45
C PHE A 90 -3.89 10.80 12.43
N SER A 91 -3.48 11.13 13.67
CA SER A 91 -4.38 11.67 14.70
C SER A 91 -5.10 12.95 14.29
N GLU A 92 -4.49 13.78 13.44
CA GLU A 92 -5.06 15.03 12.93
C GLU A 92 -5.84 14.85 11.61
N VAL A 93 -5.95 13.62 11.10
CA VAL A 93 -6.61 13.32 9.82
C VAL A 93 -8.00 12.78 10.10
N LYS A 94 -9.03 13.37 9.49
CA LYS A 94 -10.42 12.91 9.63
C LYS A 94 -10.74 11.70 8.77
N ASP A 95 -10.23 11.69 7.54
CA ASP A 95 -10.56 10.67 6.55
C ASP A 95 -9.29 10.10 5.94
N ILE A 96 -9.25 8.78 5.79
CA ILE A 96 -8.16 8.06 5.10
C ILE A 96 -8.77 7.33 3.92
N ILE A 97 -8.26 7.60 2.72
CA ILE A 97 -8.65 6.86 1.52
C ILE A 97 -7.57 5.83 1.22
N PHE A 98 -7.94 4.55 1.27
CA PHE A 98 -7.08 3.46 0.82
C PHE A 98 -7.35 3.17 -0.66
N VAL A 99 -6.33 3.30 -1.50
CA VAL A 99 -6.44 3.01 -2.94
C VAL A 99 -6.10 1.55 -3.18
N HIS A 100 -7.10 0.75 -3.54
CA HIS A 100 -6.92 -0.65 -3.91
C HIS A 100 -6.41 -0.76 -5.35
N THR A 101 -5.16 -1.15 -5.52
CA THR A 101 -4.46 -1.19 -6.82
C THR A 101 -4.60 -2.52 -7.56
N GLY A 102 -5.44 -3.44 -7.09
CA GLY A 102 -5.61 -4.76 -7.69
C GLY A 102 -4.69 -5.81 -7.07
N GLY A 103 -4.23 -6.77 -7.88
CA GLY A 103 -3.27 -7.79 -7.44
C GLY A 103 -3.91 -9.09 -6.94
N ILE A 104 -5.24 -9.25 -7.00
CA ILE A 104 -5.99 -10.41 -6.47
C ILE A 104 -5.45 -11.76 -6.99
N PHE A 105 -4.90 -11.80 -8.20
CA PHE A 105 -4.30 -13.01 -8.76
C PHE A 105 -3.05 -13.49 -7.99
N GLY A 106 -2.41 -12.62 -7.21
CA GLY A 106 -1.32 -12.98 -6.30
C GLY A 106 -1.73 -13.99 -5.22
N LEU A 107 -3.02 -14.04 -4.87
CA LEU A 107 -3.55 -15.03 -3.93
C LEU A 107 -3.48 -16.46 -4.49
N PHE A 108 -3.64 -16.63 -5.79
CA PHE A 108 -3.64 -17.96 -6.44
C PHE A 108 -2.22 -18.51 -6.65
N ALA A 109 -1.20 -17.66 -6.61
CA ALA A 109 0.20 -18.06 -6.76
C ALA A 109 0.79 -18.65 -5.45
N SER A 110 0.18 -18.35 -4.31
CA SER A 110 0.60 -18.82 -2.99
C SER A 110 -0.41 -19.84 -2.44
N ASN A 111 -0.24 -21.12 -2.82
CA ASN A 111 -1.16 -22.18 -2.38
C ASN A 111 -1.16 -22.49 -0.87
N GLU A 112 -0.33 -21.84 -0.07
CA GLU A 112 -0.10 -22.25 1.31
C GLU A 112 -0.87 -21.44 2.39
N GLY A 113 -1.59 -20.38 2.03
CA GLY A 113 -2.13 -19.46 3.03
C GLY A 113 -3.66 -19.31 3.12
N ILE A 114 -4.41 -19.77 2.12
CA ILE A 114 -5.84 -19.45 1.99
C ILE A 114 -6.75 -20.51 2.64
N CYS A 115 -6.26 -21.71 2.88
CA CYS A 115 -7.04 -22.86 3.39
C CYS A 115 -6.67 -23.26 4.83
N ALA A 116 -6.10 -22.39 5.60
CA ALA A 116 -5.84 -22.67 7.01
C ALA A 116 -6.88 -22.01 7.90
#